data_543d36b37f9e90f05803800e6abf6f8f
#
_entry.id   543d36b37f9e90f05803800e6abf6f8f
#
_cell.length_a   1.000
_cell.length_b   1.000
_cell.length_c   1.000
_cell.angle_alpha   90.00
_cell.angle_beta   90.00
_cell.angle_gamma   90.00
#
_symmetry.space_group_name_H-M   'P 1'
#
loop_
_entity.id
_entity.type
_entity.pdbx_description
1 polymer ?
#
loop_
_entity_poly.entity_id
_entity_poly.type
_entity_poly.pdbx_seq_one_letter_code
_entity_poly.pdbx_strand_id
1 'polypeptide(L)'
;AQEVATEQVALGPSSVFGLQELQEMPHINRDLRDVIRNDPRIYVDPVYAGGAVQCAGANPRFNSLTVDGVRMNDLFGLNANGYPTERQPFSYDAIEQVAVELSPFDVFYGQFTACNVNAVTKSGSNEWHGSAFYDYTNDNMKGDKLEGDEIDSGEFSVKRWGVTLGGPIIKDKLFFFVAYEHLKDANLFDRVPAG
;
A
#
# COMPACT_ATOMS: atom_id res chain seq x y z
N ALA A 1 15.04 21.69 -7.36
CA ALA A 1 14.26 20.50 -7.55
C ALA A 1 14.91 19.72 -8.69
N GLN A 2 15.76 18.77 -8.38
CA GLN A 2 16.14 17.74 -9.32
C GLN A 2 14.99 16.76 -9.31
N GLU A 3 14.20 16.72 -10.38
CA GLU A 3 13.50 15.52 -10.76
C GLU A 3 14.53 14.40 -10.69
N VAL A 4 14.39 13.55 -9.72
CA VAL A 4 15.04 12.25 -9.79
C VAL A 4 14.30 11.54 -10.91
N ALA A 5 14.75 11.79 -12.12
CA ALA A 5 14.39 11.00 -13.27
C ALA A 5 14.95 9.59 -13.02
N THR A 6 14.26 8.80 -12.24
CA THR A 6 14.28 7.36 -12.38
C THR A 6 13.41 7.01 -13.60
N GLU A 7 13.73 7.60 -14.72
CA GLU A 7 13.52 6.96 -16.00
C GLU A 7 14.50 5.79 -16.08
N GLN A 8 14.34 4.83 -15.20
CA GLN A 8 14.73 3.48 -15.53
C GLN A 8 13.82 3.12 -16.70
N VAL A 9 14.40 3.09 -17.88
CA VAL A 9 13.72 2.59 -19.07
C VAL A 9 13.24 1.21 -18.71
N ALA A 10 11.94 1.11 -18.36
CA ALA A 10 11.34 -0.16 -18.01
C ALA A 10 11.42 -1.05 -19.24
N LEU A 11 12.32 -2.02 -19.23
CA LEU A 11 12.52 -2.99 -20.30
C LEU A 11 11.39 -4.04 -20.27
N GLY A 12 10.13 -3.58 -20.26
CA GLY A 12 8.98 -4.45 -20.19
C GLY A 12 7.67 -3.68 -19.92
N PRO A 13 6.51 -4.35 -19.94
CA PRO A 13 5.25 -3.71 -19.60
C PRO A 13 5.27 -3.22 -18.16
N SER A 14 5.13 -1.92 -17.96
CA SER A 14 5.12 -1.28 -16.64
C SER A 14 3.98 -0.27 -16.53
N SER A 15 3.53 -0.03 -15.31
CA SER A 15 2.67 1.10 -14.94
C SER A 15 3.32 1.86 -13.81
N VAL A 16 3.30 3.18 -13.90
CA VAL A 16 3.87 4.07 -12.89
C VAL A 16 2.77 5.00 -12.42
N PHE A 17 2.56 5.05 -11.11
CA PHE A 17 1.61 5.93 -10.42
C PHE A 17 2.41 6.97 -9.65
N GLY A 18 2.35 8.22 -10.09
CA GLY A 18 3.04 9.33 -9.46
C GLY A 18 2.29 9.91 -8.27
N LEU A 19 2.91 10.88 -7.59
CA LEU A 19 2.36 11.49 -6.38
C LEU A 19 0.96 12.08 -6.58
N GLN A 20 0.70 12.72 -7.72
CA GLN A 20 -0.62 13.29 -8.01
C GLN A 20 -1.68 12.20 -8.12
N GLU A 21 -1.41 11.12 -8.83
CA GLU A 21 -2.33 9.99 -8.96
C GLU A 21 -2.58 9.31 -7.61
N LEU A 22 -1.52 9.15 -6.79
CA LEU A 22 -1.64 8.60 -5.44
C LEU A 22 -2.55 9.45 -4.53
N GLN A 23 -2.55 10.76 -4.70
CA GLN A 23 -3.38 11.68 -3.91
C GLN A 23 -4.83 11.78 -4.41
N GLU A 24 -5.04 11.68 -5.73
CA GLU A 24 -6.36 11.84 -6.36
C GLU A 24 -7.16 10.53 -6.39
N MET A 25 -6.48 9.37 -6.38
CA MET A 25 -7.15 8.08 -6.37
C MET A 25 -7.84 7.78 -5.03
N PRO A 26 -9.06 7.23 -5.04
CA PRO A 26 -9.72 6.81 -3.83
C PRO A 26 -8.96 5.63 -3.18
N HIS A 27 -8.51 5.82 -1.94
CA HIS A 27 -7.79 4.82 -1.16
C HIS A 27 -8.49 4.58 0.18
N ILE A 28 -9.40 3.62 0.19
CA ILE A 28 -10.23 3.31 1.36
C ILE A 28 -9.36 2.74 2.50
N ASN A 29 -8.41 1.90 2.17
CA ASN A 29 -7.57 1.23 3.15
C ASN A 29 -6.22 1.91 3.37
N ARG A 30 -5.89 2.97 2.62
CA ARG A 30 -4.57 3.62 2.58
C ARG A 30 -3.46 2.59 2.36
N ASP A 31 -3.65 1.76 1.34
CA ASP A 31 -2.77 0.65 0.98
C ASP A 31 -2.38 0.74 -0.49
N LEU A 32 -1.19 0.30 -0.84
CA LEU A 32 -0.72 0.25 -2.23
C LEU A 32 -1.67 -0.50 -3.15
N ARG A 33 -2.36 -1.51 -2.62
CA ARG A 33 -3.34 -2.31 -3.37
C ARG A 33 -4.53 -1.49 -3.87
N ASP A 34 -4.90 -0.42 -3.15
CA ASP A 34 -5.96 0.48 -3.60
C ASP A 34 -5.56 1.23 -4.87
N VAL A 35 -4.26 1.48 -5.06
CA VAL A 35 -3.71 2.15 -6.23
C VAL A 35 -3.46 1.18 -7.38
N ILE A 36 -2.71 0.11 -7.12
CA ILE A 36 -2.29 -0.83 -8.17
C ILE A 36 -3.45 -1.60 -8.78
N ARG A 37 -4.59 -1.73 -8.09
CA ARG A 37 -5.83 -2.31 -8.64
C ARG A 37 -6.36 -1.60 -9.88
N ASN A 38 -5.93 -0.36 -10.12
CA ASN A 38 -6.30 0.41 -11.31
C ASN A 38 -5.55 -0.04 -12.56
N ASP A 39 -4.47 -0.81 -12.41
CA ASP A 39 -3.84 -1.48 -13.55
C ASP A 39 -4.70 -2.68 -14.00
N PRO A 40 -5.16 -2.72 -15.26
CA PRO A 40 -6.05 -3.79 -15.75
C PRO A 40 -5.39 -5.18 -15.74
N ARG A 41 -4.08 -5.27 -15.56
CA ARG A 41 -3.32 -6.53 -15.49
C ARG A 41 -3.24 -7.07 -14.06
N ILE A 42 -3.73 -6.30 -13.08
CA ILE A 42 -3.69 -6.65 -11.67
C ILE A 42 -5.09 -6.94 -11.17
N TYR A 43 -5.23 -8.07 -10.50
CA TYR A 43 -6.43 -8.43 -9.77
C TYR A 43 -6.11 -8.47 -8.27
N VAL A 44 -6.88 -7.75 -7.47
CA VAL A 44 -6.78 -7.79 -6.01
C VAL A 44 -7.95 -8.60 -5.48
N ASP A 45 -7.65 -9.75 -4.89
CA ASP A 45 -8.67 -10.69 -4.41
C ASP A 45 -9.38 -10.12 -3.15
N PRO A 46 -10.69 -9.89 -3.20
CA PRO A 46 -11.42 -9.36 -2.06
C PRO A 46 -11.70 -10.39 -0.96
N VAL A 47 -11.56 -11.68 -1.25
CA VAL A 47 -11.91 -12.79 -0.35
C VAL A 47 -10.80 -13.06 0.67
N TYR A 48 -9.55 -12.97 0.25
CA TYR A 48 -8.43 -13.19 1.16
C TYR A 48 -8.22 -11.99 2.07
N ALA A 49 -8.04 -12.25 3.35
CA ALA A 49 -7.73 -11.23 4.35
C ALA A 49 -6.54 -10.39 3.89
N GLY A 50 -6.78 -9.08 3.74
CA GLY A 50 -5.79 -8.15 3.26
C GLY A 50 -5.62 -8.08 1.74
N GLY A 51 -6.36 -8.85 0.93
CA GLY A 51 -6.38 -8.76 -0.53
C GLY A 51 -5.08 -9.24 -1.19
N ALA A 52 -5.04 -10.48 -1.64
CA ALA A 52 -3.91 -11.01 -2.40
C ALA A 52 -3.82 -10.37 -3.78
N VAL A 53 -2.64 -9.94 -4.19
CA VAL A 53 -2.40 -9.31 -5.48
C VAL A 53 -1.99 -10.36 -6.50
N GLN A 54 -2.76 -10.50 -7.57
CA GLN A 54 -2.44 -11.38 -8.70
C GLN A 54 -2.07 -10.54 -9.91
N CYS A 55 -0.86 -10.73 -10.40
CA CYS A 55 -0.37 -10.06 -11.60
C CYS A 55 -0.49 -10.99 -12.79
N ALA A 56 -1.23 -10.57 -13.83
CA ALA A 56 -1.45 -11.34 -15.04
C ALA A 56 -1.92 -12.80 -14.78
N GLY A 57 -2.72 -13.01 -13.73
CA GLY A 57 -3.22 -14.32 -13.32
C GLY A 57 -2.21 -15.21 -12.59
N ALA A 58 -1.02 -14.73 -12.29
CA ALA A 58 -0.02 -15.49 -11.53
C ALA A 58 -0.35 -15.57 -10.05
N ASN A 59 0.20 -16.58 -9.36
CA ASN A 59 0.01 -16.74 -7.94
C ASN A 59 0.68 -15.59 -7.16
N PRO A 60 0.01 -14.99 -6.17
CA PRO A 60 0.53 -13.86 -5.38
C PRO A 60 1.89 -14.09 -4.73
N ARG A 61 2.23 -15.34 -4.41
CA ARG A 61 3.52 -15.71 -3.83
C ARG A 61 4.72 -15.45 -4.73
N PHE A 62 4.48 -15.32 -6.02
CA PHE A 62 5.53 -15.10 -7.02
C PHE A 62 5.76 -13.62 -7.34
N ASN A 63 5.05 -12.72 -6.67
CA ASN A 63 5.29 -11.29 -6.77
C ASN A 63 6.51 -10.89 -5.94
N SER A 64 7.10 -9.76 -6.31
CA SER A 64 8.08 -9.05 -5.50
C SER A 64 7.48 -7.71 -5.05
N LEU A 65 7.66 -7.39 -3.78
CA LEU A 65 7.42 -6.05 -3.24
C LEU A 65 8.77 -5.47 -2.83
N THR A 66 9.09 -4.31 -3.36
CA THR A 66 10.29 -3.56 -2.99
C THR A 66 9.92 -2.16 -2.52
N VAL A 67 10.67 -1.65 -1.55
CA VAL A 67 10.58 -0.27 -1.09
C VAL A 67 11.97 0.34 -1.17
N ASP A 68 12.12 1.38 -1.97
CA ASP A 68 13.43 1.97 -2.31
C ASP A 68 14.48 0.92 -2.73
N GLY A 69 14.03 -0.09 -3.47
CA GLY A 69 14.86 -1.21 -3.92
C GLY A 69 15.09 -2.31 -2.88
N VAL A 70 14.66 -2.12 -1.62
CA VAL A 70 14.77 -3.13 -0.57
C VAL A 70 13.56 -4.06 -0.62
N ARG A 71 13.82 -5.36 -0.68
CA ARG A 71 12.77 -6.37 -0.76
C ARG A 71 12.03 -6.54 0.57
N MET A 72 10.70 -6.48 0.50
CA MET A 72 9.78 -6.53 1.64
C MET A 72 8.78 -7.69 1.55
N ASN A 73 9.16 -8.80 0.95
CA ASN A 73 8.26 -9.95 0.79
C ASN A 73 8.14 -10.78 2.08
N ASP A 74 6.99 -11.45 2.23
CA ASP A 74 6.84 -12.55 3.18
C ASP A 74 7.62 -13.78 2.69
N LEU A 75 8.81 -14.00 3.24
CA LEU A 75 9.68 -15.11 2.87
C LEU A 75 9.16 -16.47 3.39
N PHE A 76 8.34 -16.45 4.42
CA PHE A 76 7.80 -17.68 5.03
C PHE A 76 6.46 -18.10 4.42
N GLY A 77 5.80 -17.20 3.69
CA GLY A 77 4.50 -17.43 3.07
C GLY A 77 3.36 -17.57 4.07
N LEU A 78 3.45 -16.88 5.19
CA LEU A 78 2.45 -16.89 6.25
C LEU A 78 1.27 -15.97 5.93
N ASN A 79 1.52 -14.91 5.15
CA ASN A 79 0.51 -13.94 4.75
C ASN A 79 0.08 -14.15 3.30
N ALA A 80 -1.22 -14.32 3.08
CA ALA A 80 -1.78 -14.48 1.74
C ALA A 80 -1.60 -13.24 0.85
N ASN A 81 -1.46 -12.06 1.47
CA ASN A 81 -1.27 -10.79 0.79
C ASN A 81 0.15 -10.56 0.25
N GLY A 82 1.12 -11.41 0.60
CA GLY A 82 2.52 -11.30 0.19
C GLY A 82 3.36 -10.30 0.98
N TYR A 83 2.76 -9.54 1.91
CA TYR A 83 3.49 -8.64 2.81
C TYR A 83 4.12 -9.40 3.97
N PRO A 84 5.22 -8.89 4.55
CA PRO A 84 5.83 -9.51 5.74
C PRO A 84 4.95 -9.38 6.99
N THR A 85 3.93 -8.55 6.93
CA THR A 85 2.94 -8.28 7.98
C THR A 85 1.52 -8.41 7.42
N GLU A 86 0.53 -8.52 8.29
CA GLU A 86 -0.88 -8.62 7.90
C GLU A 86 -1.34 -7.40 7.08
N ARG A 87 -0.73 -6.24 7.33
CA ARG A 87 -1.00 -4.97 6.64
C ARG A 87 0.28 -4.44 6.00
N GLN A 88 0.13 -3.39 5.20
CA GLN A 88 1.26 -2.67 4.63
C GLN A 88 2.22 -2.19 5.74
N PRO A 89 3.53 -2.53 5.66
CA PRO A 89 4.49 -2.26 6.74
C PRO A 89 5.03 -0.83 6.79
N PHE A 90 4.54 0.06 5.95
CA PHE A 90 4.98 1.46 5.87
C PHE A 90 3.78 2.38 5.63
N SER A 91 3.92 3.65 6.01
CA SER A 91 2.85 4.65 5.84
C SER A 91 2.58 4.93 4.35
N TYR A 92 1.30 4.98 3.98
CA TYR A 92 0.89 5.35 2.63
C TYR A 92 1.36 6.76 2.26
N ASP A 93 1.31 7.71 3.20
CA ASP A 93 1.74 9.09 2.97
C ASP A 93 3.25 9.25 2.81
N ALA A 94 4.03 8.22 3.14
CA ALA A 94 5.45 8.20 2.89
C ALA A 94 5.81 7.92 1.42
N ILE A 95 4.84 7.51 0.60
CA ILE A 95 5.08 7.09 -0.77
C ILE A 95 5.04 8.29 -1.70
N GLU A 96 6.01 8.39 -2.58
CA GLU A 96 6.10 9.37 -3.67
C GLU A 96 5.62 8.78 -5.00
N GLN A 97 5.99 7.52 -5.24
CA GLN A 97 5.71 6.85 -6.50
C GLN A 97 5.56 5.35 -6.30
N VAL A 98 4.70 4.73 -7.07
CA VAL A 98 4.57 3.28 -7.17
C VAL A 98 4.75 2.85 -8.61
N ALA A 99 5.68 1.93 -8.85
CA ALA A 99 5.87 1.29 -10.15
C ALA A 99 5.45 -0.18 -10.06
N VAL A 100 4.69 -0.63 -11.05
CA VAL A 100 4.34 -2.04 -11.25
C VAL A 100 5.00 -2.50 -12.52
N GLU A 101 5.89 -3.46 -12.41
CA GLU A 101 6.68 -3.99 -13.50
C GLU A 101 6.33 -5.45 -13.71
N LEU A 102 5.82 -5.76 -14.90
CA LEU A 102 5.52 -7.11 -15.34
C LEU A 102 6.69 -7.61 -16.19
N SER A 103 7.48 -8.51 -15.67
CA SER A 103 8.64 -9.07 -16.37
C SER A 103 9.75 -8.05 -16.66
N PRO A 104 10.31 -7.36 -15.66
CA PRO A 104 11.49 -6.53 -15.87
C PRO A 104 12.69 -7.41 -16.26
N PHE A 105 13.37 -7.04 -17.36
CA PHE A 105 14.53 -7.76 -17.89
C PHE A 105 15.87 -7.22 -17.35
N ASP A 106 15.87 -6.66 -16.16
CA ASP A 106 17.07 -6.13 -15.52
C ASP A 106 17.63 -7.12 -14.49
N VAL A 107 18.95 -7.20 -14.41
CA VAL A 107 19.68 -8.07 -13.49
C VAL A 107 19.52 -7.69 -12.03
N PHE A 108 19.09 -6.48 -11.74
CA PHE A 108 18.78 -6.02 -10.38
C PHE A 108 17.49 -6.65 -9.82
N TYR A 109 16.59 -7.09 -10.71
CA TYR A 109 15.36 -7.73 -10.32
C TYR A 109 15.52 -9.24 -10.31
N GLY A 110 15.21 -9.86 -9.17
CA GLY A 110 15.31 -11.30 -9.02
C GLY A 110 14.31 -11.88 -8.04
N GLN A 111 14.26 -13.21 -7.99
CA GLN A 111 13.47 -13.99 -7.03
C GLN A 111 11.96 -13.77 -7.12
N PHE A 112 11.43 -13.46 -8.30
CA PHE A 112 10.02 -13.42 -8.60
C PHE A 112 9.78 -13.91 -10.02
N THR A 113 8.56 -14.35 -10.31
CA THR A 113 8.15 -14.85 -11.65
C THR A 113 6.84 -14.23 -12.14
N ALA A 114 6.23 -13.35 -11.34
CA ALA A 114 5.00 -12.66 -11.70
C ALA A 114 5.26 -11.16 -11.93
N CYS A 115 5.11 -10.32 -10.93
CA CYS A 115 5.41 -8.90 -11.05
C CYS A 115 6.27 -8.38 -9.89
N ASN A 116 6.92 -7.25 -10.12
CA ASN A 116 7.55 -6.45 -9.10
C ASN A 116 6.72 -5.19 -8.85
N VAL A 117 6.34 -4.95 -7.61
CA VAL A 117 5.73 -3.70 -7.17
C VAL A 117 6.81 -2.95 -6.39
N ASN A 118 7.25 -1.83 -6.93
CA ASN A 118 8.27 -1.00 -6.30
C ASN A 118 7.65 0.30 -5.80
N ALA A 119 7.71 0.53 -4.50
CA ALA A 119 7.33 1.78 -3.88
C ALA A 119 8.58 2.63 -3.65
N VAL A 120 8.54 3.89 -4.05
CA VAL A 120 9.58 4.88 -3.78
C VAL A 120 9.08 5.82 -2.71
N THR A 121 9.87 6.03 -1.66
CA THR A 121 9.48 6.90 -0.55
C THR A 121 9.85 8.35 -0.82
N LYS A 122 9.07 9.26 -0.21
CA LYS A 122 9.34 10.69 -0.24
C LYS A 122 10.67 11.02 0.42
N SER A 123 11.36 11.97 -0.13
CA SER A 123 12.56 12.55 0.46
C SER A 123 12.32 13.99 0.94
N GLY A 124 13.20 14.49 1.79
CA GLY A 124 13.18 15.89 2.18
C GLY A 124 13.63 16.82 1.04
N SER A 125 13.16 18.03 1.06
CA SER A 125 13.50 19.08 0.09
C SER A 125 13.97 20.36 0.79
N ASN A 126 14.27 21.39 -0.02
CA ASN A 126 14.61 22.71 0.54
C ASN A 126 13.42 23.47 1.15
N GLU A 127 12.21 22.95 0.95
CA GLU A 127 10.98 23.54 1.48
C GLU A 127 10.42 22.65 2.58
N TRP A 128 9.91 23.28 3.63
CA TRP A 128 9.20 22.56 4.67
C TRP A 128 7.84 22.12 4.16
N HIS A 129 7.55 20.86 4.30
CA HIS A 129 6.26 20.29 3.95
C HIS A 129 5.86 19.23 4.97
N GLY A 130 4.58 19.10 5.20
CA GLY A 130 4.04 18.12 6.11
C GLY A 130 2.56 17.91 5.88
N SER A 131 2.06 16.78 6.33
CA SER A 131 0.65 16.44 6.32
C SER A 131 0.25 15.75 7.60
N ALA A 132 -1.03 15.82 7.93
CA ALA A 132 -1.62 15.04 9.01
C ALA A 132 -3.00 14.56 8.58
N PHE A 133 -3.36 13.35 8.98
CA PHE A 133 -4.69 12.81 8.72
C PHE A 133 -5.23 12.07 9.94
N TYR A 134 -6.53 11.93 9.99
CA TYR A 134 -7.24 11.13 10.98
C TYR A 134 -8.46 10.47 10.33
N ASP A 135 -8.49 9.14 10.36
CA ASP A 135 -9.59 8.33 9.86
C ASP A 135 -10.23 7.56 11.02
N TYR A 136 -11.54 7.58 11.04
CA TYR A 136 -12.34 6.84 12.01
C TYR A 136 -13.51 6.16 11.31
N THR A 137 -13.66 4.88 11.57
CA THR A 137 -14.80 4.09 11.11
C THR A 137 -15.27 3.15 12.21
N ASN A 138 -16.57 3.00 12.34
CA ASN A 138 -17.18 2.04 13.26
C ASN A 138 -18.40 1.35 12.63
N ASP A 139 -18.98 0.39 13.33
CA ASP A 139 -20.17 -0.35 12.94
C ASP A 139 -21.36 0.55 12.62
N ASN A 140 -21.59 1.63 13.39
CA ASN A 140 -22.69 2.57 13.15
C ASN A 140 -22.57 3.38 11.85
N MET A 141 -21.37 3.43 11.25
CA MET A 141 -21.14 4.08 9.95
C MET A 141 -21.36 3.15 8.77
N LYS A 142 -21.57 1.86 9.03
CA LYS A 142 -21.85 0.86 8.03
C LYS A 142 -23.36 0.64 7.92
N GLY A 143 -23.86 0.42 6.71
CA GLY A 143 -25.26 0.07 6.54
C GLY A 143 -25.60 -1.25 7.24
N ASP A 144 -26.71 -1.27 7.95
CA ASP A 144 -27.25 -2.38 8.73
C ASP A 144 -28.37 -3.14 7.99
N LYS A 145 -28.71 -2.72 6.76
CA LYS A 145 -29.80 -3.31 5.98
C LYS A 145 -29.38 -3.64 4.56
N LEU A 146 -29.73 -4.82 4.10
CA LEU A 146 -29.64 -5.24 2.72
C LEU A 146 -30.99 -5.78 2.25
N GLU A 147 -31.55 -5.19 1.20
CA GLU A 147 -32.85 -5.57 0.62
C GLU A 147 -34.03 -5.57 1.60
N GLY A 148 -33.90 -4.87 2.74
CA GLY A 148 -34.92 -4.77 3.79
C GLY A 148 -34.66 -5.66 5.01
N ASP A 149 -33.71 -6.59 4.92
CA ASP A 149 -33.32 -7.45 6.03
C ASP A 149 -32.18 -6.80 6.83
N GLU A 150 -32.22 -6.94 8.16
CA GLU A 150 -31.15 -6.48 9.04
C GLU A 150 -29.96 -7.42 8.96
N ILE A 151 -28.77 -6.84 8.74
CA ILE A 151 -27.50 -7.57 8.72
C ILE A 151 -26.72 -7.21 9.98
N ASP A 152 -26.47 -8.21 10.83
CA ASP A 152 -25.52 -8.08 11.92
C ASP A 152 -24.08 -8.11 11.35
N SER A 153 -23.44 -6.94 11.32
CA SER A 153 -22.07 -6.80 10.84
C SER A 153 -21.01 -7.03 11.90
N GLY A 154 -21.44 -7.35 13.14
CA GLY A 154 -20.56 -7.40 14.30
C GLY A 154 -20.04 -6.00 14.70
N GLU A 155 -19.60 -5.87 15.94
CA GLU A 155 -19.00 -4.63 16.42
C GLU A 155 -17.56 -4.49 15.89
N PHE A 156 -17.26 -3.40 15.23
CA PHE A 156 -15.90 -3.07 14.81
C PHE A 156 -15.59 -1.58 15.00
N SER A 157 -14.35 -1.27 15.23
CA SER A 157 -13.86 0.10 15.33
C SER A 157 -12.44 0.18 14.76
N VAL A 158 -12.26 1.04 13.79
CA VAL A 158 -10.95 1.33 13.19
C VAL A 158 -10.62 2.79 13.42
N LYS A 159 -9.48 3.03 14.04
CA LYS A 159 -8.92 4.37 14.24
C LYS A 159 -7.53 4.41 13.63
N ARG A 160 -7.30 5.34 12.72
CA ARG A 160 -6.02 5.52 12.06
C ARG A 160 -5.67 7.01 12.06
N TRP A 161 -4.45 7.32 12.37
CA TRP A 161 -3.93 8.67 12.24
C TRP A 161 -2.46 8.63 11.89
N GLY A 162 -2.02 9.66 11.23
CA GLY A 162 -0.62 9.76 10.85
C GLY A 162 -0.20 11.19 10.61
N VAL A 163 1.09 11.38 10.62
CA VAL A 163 1.74 12.67 10.36
C VAL A 163 2.98 12.45 9.51
N THR A 164 3.23 13.39 8.62
CA THR A 164 4.48 13.46 7.87
C THR A 164 5.13 14.81 8.04
N LEU A 165 6.44 14.85 8.02
CA LEU A 165 7.21 16.08 8.08
C LEU A 165 8.51 15.91 7.29
N GLY A 166 8.76 16.83 6.37
CA GLY A 166 9.99 16.87 5.58
C GLY A 166 10.51 18.27 5.41
N GLY A 167 11.82 18.40 5.25
CA GLY A 167 12.44 19.70 5.03
C GLY A 167 13.96 19.67 5.14
N PRO A 168 14.62 20.84 5.04
CA PRO A 168 16.05 20.95 5.15
C PRO A 168 16.51 21.03 6.61
N ILE A 169 17.50 20.23 6.99
CA ILE A 169 18.30 20.43 8.20
C ILE A 169 19.35 21.50 7.90
N ILE A 170 20.01 21.37 6.75
CA ILE A 170 20.93 22.37 6.21
C ILE A 170 20.51 22.61 4.77
N LYS A 171 20.13 23.84 4.48
CA LYS A 171 19.66 24.23 3.16
C LYS A 171 20.66 23.84 2.08
N ASP A 172 20.17 23.28 0.98
CA ASP A 172 20.92 22.77 -0.17
C ASP A 172 21.91 21.63 0.10
N LYS A 173 21.98 21.11 1.35
CA LYS A 173 22.97 20.08 1.71
C LYS A 173 22.40 18.87 2.42
N LEU A 174 21.52 19.08 3.39
CA LEU A 174 21.04 17.99 4.23
C LEU A 174 19.55 18.12 4.44
N PHE A 175 18.82 17.07 4.08
CA PHE A 175 17.37 16.99 4.17
C PHE A 175 16.96 15.83 5.05
N PHE A 176 15.74 15.90 5.56
CA PHE A 176 15.12 14.78 6.23
C PHE A 176 13.66 14.63 5.80
N PHE A 177 13.14 13.44 5.95
CA PHE A 177 11.71 13.13 5.85
C PHE A 177 11.36 12.09 6.90
N VAL A 178 10.26 12.29 7.61
CA VAL A 178 9.73 11.38 8.62
C VAL A 178 8.25 11.19 8.36
N ALA A 179 7.81 9.95 8.42
CA ALA A 179 6.40 9.57 8.39
C ALA A 179 6.11 8.68 9.58
N TYR A 180 5.02 8.95 10.27
CA TYR A 180 4.51 8.13 11.36
C TYR A 180 3.03 7.86 11.15
N GLU A 181 2.64 6.61 11.32
CA GLU A 181 1.25 6.19 11.23
C GLU A 181 0.92 5.24 12.38
N HIS A 182 -0.23 5.45 12.99
CA HIS A 182 -0.77 4.58 14.03
C HIS A 182 -2.15 4.07 13.62
N LEU A 183 -2.30 2.75 13.64
CA LEU A 183 -3.55 2.07 13.36
C LEU A 183 -3.98 1.28 14.59
N LYS A 184 -5.21 1.49 15.02
CA LYS A 184 -5.89 0.65 16.01
C LYS A 184 -7.14 0.07 15.36
N ASP A 185 -7.16 -1.24 15.24
CA ASP A 185 -8.25 -2.01 14.69
C ASP A 185 -8.77 -2.97 15.76
N ALA A 186 -10.05 -2.89 16.02
CA ALA A 186 -10.72 -3.76 16.98
C ALA A 186 -11.95 -4.38 16.29
N ASN A 187 -11.91 -5.69 16.09
CA ASN A 187 -13.01 -6.46 15.55
C ASN A 187 -13.47 -7.47 16.61
N LEU A 188 -14.72 -7.37 17.03
CA LEU A 188 -15.37 -8.38 17.86
C LEU A 188 -16.05 -9.40 16.93
N PHE A 189 -15.56 -10.62 16.95
CA PHE A 189 -16.22 -11.74 16.31
C PHE A 189 -16.92 -12.55 17.39
N ASP A 190 -18.25 -12.54 17.43
CA ASP A 190 -18.99 -13.55 18.19
C ASP A 190 -18.77 -14.91 17.54
N ARG A 191 -17.90 -15.71 18.16
CA ARG A 191 -17.84 -17.13 17.84
C ARG A 191 -19.05 -17.78 18.43
N VAL A 192 -20.11 -17.95 17.66
CA VAL A 192 -21.18 -18.85 18.01
C VAL A 192 -20.57 -20.25 18.14
N PRO A 193 -20.66 -20.92 19.30
CA PRO A 193 -20.22 -22.31 19.41
C PRO A 193 -21.00 -23.11 18.37
N ALA A 194 -20.29 -23.84 17.52
CA ALA A 194 -20.93 -24.81 16.66
C ALA A 194 -21.64 -25.82 17.55
N GLY A 195 -22.98 -25.75 17.56
CA GLY A 195 -23.87 -26.70 18.24
C GLY A 195 -23.92 -28.04 17.48
#